data_5aaf27afe6b6439a14350b2392208076
#
_entry.id   5aaf27afe6b6439a14350b2392208076
#
_cell.length_a   1.000
_cell.length_b   1.000
_cell.length_c   1.000
_cell.angle_alpha   90.00
_cell.angle_beta   90.00
_cell.angle_gamma   90.00
#
_symmetry.space_group_name_H-M   'P 1'
#
loop_
_entity.id
_entity.type
_entity.pdbx_description
1 polymer ?
#
loop_
_entity_poly.entity_id
_entity_poly.type
_entity_poly.pdbx_seq_one_letter_code
_entity_poly.pdbx_strand_id
1 'polypeptide(L)'
;MKNKDIAKKILDLVKEDNITYLTHCATRLRLNVKDENSIDLNKLSQIEGVITAQFKNGQLQVVIGAKVEGVFDELMNMVNLSDDTIVEQSTKKKNIVSNVVETIAGCFSPVIPVLIGCGMVKSVLSILTTFNMITTTSGEYQILSMIGDLLFYFFPFFLAVSAAKKFKTNEFLALALAGALMYPTIQNGAIHAAETGITSLRFLGLPALFVNYKSTIIPIIITVWMMSYVYRYVNKLIPDTFKVLFVPMIVLFIMVPLELIVIGPFGTYIGKGVAAFVTWLYGINGVLGAFLFGTFRPLLIILGMHYAITPINTQLIAEYG
;
A
#
# COMPACT_ATOMS: atom_id res chain seq x y z
N MET A 1 -3.57 -30.33 9.55
CA MET A 1 -4.97 -30.00 9.88
C MET A 1 -5.60 -29.14 8.79
N LYS A 2 -6.91 -29.26 8.56
CA LYS A 2 -7.65 -28.34 7.67
C LYS A 2 -7.79 -26.97 8.36
N ASN A 3 -7.87 -25.90 7.59
CA ASN A 3 -7.98 -24.53 8.13
C ASN A 3 -9.18 -24.39 9.10
N LYS A 4 -10.30 -25.04 8.78
CA LYS A 4 -11.50 -25.09 9.61
C LYS A 4 -11.26 -25.69 11.01
N ASP A 5 -10.43 -26.73 11.12
CA ASP A 5 -10.14 -27.37 12.41
C ASP A 5 -9.26 -26.46 13.29
N ILE A 6 -8.31 -25.73 12.66
CA ILE A 6 -7.46 -24.75 13.36
C ILE A 6 -8.33 -23.59 13.86
N ALA A 7 -9.18 -23.05 12.98
CA ALA A 7 -10.12 -21.98 13.30
C ALA A 7 -11.02 -22.35 14.49
N LYS A 8 -11.62 -23.53 14.46
CA LYS A 8 -12.50 -24.02 15.52
C LYS A 8 -11.77 -24.14 16.86
N LYS A 9 -10.57 -24.74 16.88
CA LYS A 9 -9.78 -24.87 18.12
C LYS A 9 -9.37 -23.52 18.69
N ILE A 10 -9.03 -22.54 17.83
CA ILE A 10 -8.73 -21.18 18.29
C ILE A 10 -9.99 -20.57 18.90
N LEU A 11 -11.14 -20.71 18.25
CA LEU A 11 -12.41 -20.17 18.73
C LEU A 11 -12.85 -20.79 20.05
N ASP A 12 -12.66 -22.11 20.22
CA ASP A 12 -13.00 -22.84 21.47
C ASP A 12 -12.18 -22.33 22.67
N LEU A 13 -10.90 -21.93 22.43
CA LEU A 13 -10.01 -21.42 23.49
C LEU A 13 -10.20 -19.91 23.76
N VAL A 14 -10.47 -19.13 22.74
CA VAL A 14 -10.62 -17.66 22.88
C VAL A 14 -12.06 -17.30 23.26
N LYS A 15 -13.05 -18.09 22.84
CA LYS A 15 -14.50 -17.91 22.93
C LYS A 15 -15.01 -16.73 22.10
N GLU A 16 -16.11 -16.95 21.39
CA GLU A 16 -16.74 -15.95 20.51
C GLU A 16 -17.07 -14.65 21.24
N ASP A 17 -17.71 -14.76 22.41
CA ASP A 17 -18.13 -13.61 23.24
C ASP A 17 -16.98 -12.76 23.74
N ASN A 18 -15.77 -13.30 23.79
CA ASN A 18 -14.57 -12.61 24.22
C ASN A 18 -13.88 -11.84 23.07
N ILE A 19 -14.21 -12.15 21.81
CA ILE A 19 -13.62 -11.50 20.64
C ILE A 19 -14.34 -10.18 20.37
N THR A 20 -13.57 -9.08 20.38
CA THR A 20 -14.09 -7.74 20.02
C THR A 20 -13.65 -7.29 18.64
N TYR A 21 -12.54 -7.86 18.14
CA TYR A 21 -11.98 -7.52 16.84
C TYR A 21 -11.16 -8.69 16.30
N LEU A 22 -11.26 -8.95 15.00
CA LEU A 22 -10.52 -10.00 14.32
C LEU A 22 -9.95 -9.46 13.00
N THR A 23 -8.66 -9.66 12.79
CA THR A 23 -7.96 -9.35 11.54
C THR A 23 -6.76 -10.26 11.37
N HIS A 24 -6.07 -10.17 10.25
CA HIS A 24 -4.82 -10.89 10.01
C HIS A 24 -3.79 -10.03 9.27
N CYS A 25 -2.52 -10.43 9.35
CA CYS A 25 -1.46 -10.00 8.45
C CYS A 25 -0.95 -11.22 7.68
N ALA A 26 0.11 -11.08 6.89
CA ALA A 26 0.63 -12.16 6.03
C ALA A 26 0.88 -13.51 6.75
N THR A 27 1.13 -13.50 8.07
CA THR A 27 1.49 -14.72 8.83
C THR A 27 0.80 -14.84 10.19
N ARG A 28 0.05 -13.83 10.64
CA ARG A 28 -0.48 -13.79 12.00
C ARG A 28 -1.96 -13.41 12.00
N LEU A 29 -2.74 -14.17 12.74
CA LEU A 29 -4.07 -13.79 13.14
C LEU A 29 -3.96 -12.81 14.33
N ARG A 30 -4.78 -11.77 14.34
CA ARG A 30 -4.79 -10.73 15.36
C ARG A 30 -6.19 -10.57 15.91
N LEU A 31 -6.33 -10.74 17.21
CA LEU A 31 -7.61 -10.63 17.91
C LEU A 31 -7.50 -9.61 19.04
N ASN A 32 -8.47 -8.74 19.14
CA ASN A 32 -8.69 -7.98 20.38
C ASN A 32 -9.73 -8.73 21.19
N VAL A 33 -9.48 -8.86 22.47
CA VAL A 33 -10.33 -9.62 23.39
C VAL A 33 -10.74 -8.73 24.58
N LYS A 34 -11.89 -9.05 25.18
CA LYS A 34 -12.41 -8.32 26.34
C LYS A 34 -11.60 -8.63 27.60
N ASP A 35 -11.26 -9.91 27.79
CA ASP A 35 -10.52 -10.41 28.95
C ASP A 35 -9.31 -11.24 28.46
N GLU A 36 -8.12 -10.67 28.63
CA GLU A 36 -6.84 -11.30 28.28
C GLU A 36 -6.51 -12.47 29.23
N ASN A 37 -6.93 -12.39 30.50
CA ASN A 37 -6.59 -13.37 31.53
C ASN A 37 -7.32 -14.70 31.35
N SER A 38 -8.42 -14.72 30.61
CA SER A 38 -9.19 -15.93 30.31
C SER A 38 -8.53 -16.81 29.25
N ILE A 39 -7.44 -16.36 28.61
CA ILE A 39 -6.84 -17.02 27.44
C ILE A 39 -5.54 -17.73 27.84
N ASP A 40 -5.50 -19.04 27.61
CA ASP A 40 -4.30 -19.86 27.81
C ASP A 40 -3.43 -19.87 26.55
N LEU A 41 -2.37 -19.04 26.55
CA LEU A 41 -1.41 -18.94 25.44
C LEU A 41 -0.66 -20.25 25.16
N ASN A 42 -0.44 -21.06 26.20
CA ASN A 42 0.25 -22.34 26.04
C ASN A 42 -0.62 -23.32 25.25
N LYS A 43 -1.91 -23.41 25.57
CA LYS A 43 -2.85 -24.25 24.82
C LYS A 43 -3.04 -23.77 23.38
N LEU A 44 -3.07 -22.46 23.14
CA LEU A 44 -3.12 -21.91 21.79
C LEU A 44 -1.87 -22.26 20.98
N SER A 45 -0.71 -22.19 21.60
CA SER A 45 0.57 -22.55 20.94
C SER A 45 0.71 -24.04 20.67
N GLN A 46 -0.04 -24.90 21.36
CA GLN A 46 -0.06 -26.37 21.15
C GLN A 46 -1.00 -26.82 20.03
N ILE A 47 -1.80 -25.91 19.46
CA ILE A 47 -2.66 -26.25 18.32
C ILE A 47 -1.77 -26.57 17.12
N GLU A 48 -1.94 -27.75 16.54
CA GLU A 48 -1.24 -28.14 15.32
C GLU A 48 -1.57 -27.17 14.16
N GLY A 49 -0.56 -26.47 13.66
CA GLY A 49 -0.68 -25.42 12.66
C GLY A 49 -0.55 -24.00 13.23
N VAL A 50 -0.46 -23.84 14.55
CA VAL A 50 -0.06 -22.61 15.23
C VAL A 50 1.42 -22.71 15.59
N ILE A 51 2.19 -21.69 15.22
CA ILE A 51 3.64 -21.64 15.50
C ILE A 51 3.86 -21.09 16.92
N THR A 52 3.13 -20.04 17.30
CA THR A 52 3.16 -19.44 18.64
C THR A 52 1.97 -18.50 18.83
N ALA A 53 1.61 -18.26 20.09
CA ALA A 53 0.61 -17.28 20.48
C ALA A 53 1.18 -16.36 21.56
N GLN A 54 0.91 -15.05 21.45
CA GLN A 54 1.40 -14.06 22.40
C GLN A 54 0.48 -12.84 22.46
N PHE A 55 0.45 -12.16 23.61
CA PHE A 55 -0.08 -10.81 23.70
C PHE A 55 0.99 -9.78 23.36
N LYS A 56 0.67 -8.85 22.48
CA LYS A 56 1.54 -7.72 22.15
C LYS A 56 0.70 -6.46 21.96
N ASN A 57 1.01 -5.43 22.74
CA ASN A 57 0.30 -4.14 22.72
C ASN A 57 -1.23 -4.27 22.97
N GLY A 58 -1.64 -5.17 23.87
CA GLY A 58 -3.07 -5.41 24.16
C GLY A 58 -3.82 -6.17 23.07
N GLN A 59 -3.12 -6.88 22.21
CA GLN A 59 -3.68 -7.67 21.12
C GLN A 59 -3.13 -9.09 21.16
N LEU A 60 -4.01 -10.07 21.12
CA LEU A 60 -3.63 -11.47 20.95
C LEU A 60 -3.17 -11.69 19.51
N GLN A 61 -1.95 -12.18 19.36
CA GLN A 61 -1.36 -12.53 18.07
C GLN A 61 -1.10 -14.03 18.02
N VAL A 62 -1.78 -14.74 17.12
CA VAL A 62 -1.58 -16.16 16.86
C VAL A 62 -0.83 -16.29 15.53
N VAL A 63 0.40 -16.77 15.58
CA VAL A 63 1.27 -16.94 14.41
C VAL A 63 0.95 -18.28 13.76
N ILE A 64 0.48 -18.25 12.51
CA ILE A 64 0.03 -19.44 11.76
C ILE A 64 0.92 -19.66 10.51
N GLY A 65 1.54 -18.58 10.00
CA GLY A 65 2.30 -18.63 8.76
C GLY A 65 1.40 -18.48 7.52
N ALA A 66 1.79 -19.09 6.41
CA ALA A 66 1.14 -18.91 5.09
C ALA A 66 -0.35 -19.33 5.04
N LYS A 67 -0.84 -20.12 6.00
CA LYS A 67 -2.24 -20.56 6.07
C LYS A 67 -3.17 -19.58 6.79
N VAL A 68 -2.65 -18.42 7.23
CA VAL A 68 -3.40 -17.49 8.09
C VAL A 68 -4.68 -16.97 7.43
N GLU A 69 -4.64 -16.66 6.14
CA GLU A 69 -5.79 -16.16 5.37
C GLU A 69 -6.94 -17.16 5.39
N GLY A 70 -6.68 -18.43 5.04
CA GLY A 70 -7.72 -19.46 5.05
C GLY A 70 -8.25 -19.81 6.45
N VAL A 71 -7.44 -19.61 7.52
CA VAL A 71 -7.91 -19.78 8.91
C VAL A 71 -8.74 -18.55 9.34
N PHE A 72 -8.39 -17.37 8.90
CA PHE A 72 -9.14 -16.15 9.14
C PHE A 72 -10.53 -16.21 8.49
N ASP A 73 -10.63 -16.63 7.22
CA ASP A 73 -11.90 -16.77 6.51
C ASP A 73 -12.83 -17.76 7.21
N GLU A 74 -12.29 -18.88 7.68
CA GLU A 74 -13.09 -19.88 8.43
C GLU A 74 -13.53 -19.32 9.80
N LEU A 75 -12.70 -18.55 10.49
CA LEU A 75 -13.09 -17.87 11.73
C LEU A 75 -14.18 -16.83 11.50
N MET A 76 -14.06 -16.00 10.47
CA MET A 76 -15.07 -15.01 10.10
C MET A 76 -16.43 -15.64 9.80
N ASN A 77 -16.44 -16.85 9.19
CA ASN A 77 -17.67 -17.60 8.95
C ASN A 77 -18.28 -18.22 10.22
N MET A 78 -17.51 -18.35 11.30
CA MET A 78 -17.94 -18.96 12.56
C MET A 78 -18.35 -17.93 13.61
N VAL A 79 -17.84 -16.70 13.49
CA VAL A 79 -18.06 -15.61 14.47
C VAL A 79 -19.02 -14.60 13.88
N ASN A 80 -20.16 -14.36 14.53
CA ASN A 80 -21.11 -13.31 14.16
C ASN A 80 -20.65 -11.93 14.63
N LEU A 81 -19.53 -11.45 14.09
CA LEU A 81 -19.12 -10.07 14.28
C LEU A 81 -19.94 -9.21 13.32
N SER A 82 -20.84 -8.37 13.84
CA SER A 82 -21.52 -7.36 13.03
C SER A 82 -20.51 -6.41 12.40
N ASP A 83 -20.75 -5.97 11.18
CA ASP A 83 -19.87 -5.06 10.40
C ASP A 83 -19.46 -3.77 11.17
N ASP A 84 -20.21 -3.40 12.21
CA ASP A 84 -19.91 -2.26 13.09
C ASP A 84 -18.84 -2.52 14.15
N THR A 85 -18.43 -3.77 14.36
CA THR A 85 -17.43 -4.13 15.40
C THR A 85 -15.99 -4.03 14.89
N ILE A 86 -15.77 -3.64 13.64
CA ILE A 86 -14.44 -3.36 13.05
C ILE A 86 -13.98 -1.93 13.43
N VAL A 87 -14.29 -1.46 14.62
CA VAL A 87 -13.77 -0.18 15.12
C VAL A 87 -12.53 -0.44 15.96
N GLU A 88 -11.38 -0.03 15.45
CA GLU A 88 -10.14 0.08 16.20
C GLU A 88 -10.36 0.85 17.52
N GLN A 89 -10.49 0.13 18.61
CA GLN A 89 -10.26 0.74 19.93
C GLN A 89 -8.80 0.49 20.34
N SER A 90 -7.89 1.25 19.78
CA SER A 90 -6.62 1.49 20.43
C SER A 90 -6.75 2.73 21.31
N THR A 91 -7.09 2.53 22.56
CA THR A 91 -7.09 3.55 23.62
C THR A 91 -5.66 3.89 24.09
N LYS A 92 -4.79 4.26 23.18
CA LYS A 92 -3.60 5.08 23.46
C LYS A 92 -3.63 6.23 22.46
N LYS A 93 -3.47 7.48 22.95
CA LYS A 93 -3.24 8.66 22.09
C LYS A 93 -2.04 8.34 21.18
N LYS A 94 -2.32 7.77 20.00
CA LYS A 94 -1.30 7.54 18.99
C LYS A 94 -0.85 8.92 18.50
N ASN A 95 0.44 9.15 18.42
CA ASN A 95 1.00 10.33 17.79
C ASN A 95 0.52 10.40 16.34
N ILE A 96 0.27 11.62 15.83
CA ILE A 96 -0.20 11.85 14.45
C ILE A 96 0.71 11.11 13.45
N VAL A 97 2.01 11.11 13.67
CA VAL A 97 3.01 10.40 12.86
C VAL A 97 2.75 8.90 12.84
N SER A 98 2.47 8.28 13.99
CA SER A 98 2.15 6.86 14.07
C SER A 98 0.91 6.49 13.25
N ASN A 99 -0.14 7.33 13.30
CA ASN A 99 -1.36 7.11 12.53
C ASN A 99 -1.13 7.21 11.02
N VAL A 100 -0.31 8.18 10.57
CA VAL A 100 0.04 8.34 9.15
C VAL A 100 0.82 7.11 8.67
N VAL A 101 1.83 6.69 9.43
CA VAL A 101 2.64 5.51 9.12
C VAL A 101 1.78 4.25 9.02
N GLU A 102 0.90 4.02 9.98
CA GLU A 102 0.00 2.86 10.00
C GLU A 102 -1.01 2.89 8.85
N THR A 103 -1.46 4.09 8.48
CA THR A 103 -2.36 4.26 7.34
C THR A 103 -1.65 3.92 6.03
N ILE A 104 -0.45 4.44 5.82
CA ILE A 104 0.37 4.13 4.65
C ILE A 104 0.68 2.63 4.60
N ALA A 105 1.16 2.04 5.70
CA ALA A 105 1.44 0.61 5.78
C ALA A 105 0.20 -0.25 5.47
N GLY A 106 -0.98 0.17 5.96
CA GLY A 106 -2.25 -0.49 5.67
C GLY A 106 -2.63 -0.44 4.19
N CYS A 107 -2.29 0.64 3.48
CA CYS A 107 -2.50 0.73 2.03
C CYS A 107 -1.54 -0.19 1.24
N PHE A 108 -0.37 -0.51 1.78
CA PHE A 108 0.61 -1.38 1.11
C PHE A 108 0.34 -2.87 1.30
N SER A 109 -0.20 -3.26 2.45
CA SER A 109 -0.37 -4.66 2.84
C SER A 109 -1.02 -5.54 1.76
N PRO A 110 -2.13 -5.15 1.09
CA PRO A 110 -2.75 -5.97 0.06
C PRO A 110 -1.92 -6.06 -1.24
N VAL A 111 -0.99 -5.12 -1.45
CA VAL A 111 -0.18 -5.05 -2.68
C VAL A 111 1.09 -5.91 -2.57
N ILE A 112 1.53 -6.24 -1.34
CA ILE A 112 2.76 -7.00 -1.08
C ILE A 112 2.85 -8.32 -1.85
N PRO A 113 1.82 -9.19 -1.92
CA PRO A 113 1.92 -10.45 -2.65
C PRO A 113 2.24 -10.27 -4.13
N VAL A 114 1.58 -9.31 -4.79
CA VAL A 114 1.83 -9.00 -6.21
C VAL A 114 3.24 -8.47 -6.41
N LEU A 115 3.72 -7.65 -5.48
CA LEU A 115 5.06 -7.09 -5.47
C LEU A 115 6.13 -8.19 -5.36
N ILE A 116 5.92 -9.17 -4.47
CA ILE A 116 6.80 -10.33 -4.35
C ILE A 116 6.81 -11.12 -5.66
N GLY A 117 5.64 -11.38 -6.27
CA GLY A 117 5.51 -12.08 -7.55
C GLY A 117 6.29 -11.39 -8.68
N CYS A 118 6.11 -10.09 -8.87
CA CYS A 118 6.85 -9.30 -9.85
C CYS A 118 8.37 -9.33 -9.60
N GLY A 119 8.78 -9.20 -8.33
CA GLY A 119 10.19 -9.27 -7.93
C GLY A 119 10.82 -10.64 -8.21
N MET A 120 10.09 -11.72 -7.98
CA MET A 120 10.57 -13.07 -8.32
C MET A 120 10.77 -13.24 -9.83
N VAL A 121 9.85 -12.74 -10.67
CA VAL A 121 10.04 -12.77 -12.14
C VAL A 121 11.28 -11.98 -12.55
N LYS A 122 11.53 -10.80 -11.97
CA LYS A 122 12.77 -10.05 -12.20
C LYS A 122 14.03 -10.82 -11.81
N SER A 123 13.98 -11.52 -10.68
CA SER A 123 15.11 -12.34 -10.23
C SER A 123 15.40 -13.48 -11.20
N VAL A 124 14.37 -14.18 -11.67
CA VAL A 124 14.50 -15.22 -12.70
C VAL A 124 15.07 -14.63 -13.99
N LEU A 125 14.54 -13.48 -14.43
CA LEU A 125 15.03 -12.78 -15.63
C LEU A 125 16.52 -12.43 -15.51
N SER A 126 16.95 -11.91 -14.37
CA SER A 126 18.35 -11.61 -14.09
C SER A 126 19.26 -12.85 -14.17
N ILE A 127 18.80 -13.99 -13.64
CA ILE A 127 19.51 -15.26 -13.75
C ILE A 127 19.66 -15.68 -15.23
N LEU A 128 18.55 -15.69 -15.98
CA LEU A 128 18.55 -16.10 -17.37
C LEU A 128 19.47 -15.22 -18.25
N THR A 129 19.51 -13.92 -18.00
CA THR A 129 20.41 -13.01 -18.72
C THR A 129 21.87 -13.18 -18.31
N THR A 130 22.14 -13.37 -17.01
CA THR A 130 23.52 -13.59 -16.51
C THR A 130 24.13 -14.85 -17.09
N PHE A 131 23.36 -15.91 -17.26
CA PHE A 131 23.81 -17.16 -17.90
C PHE A 131 23.73 -17.15 -19.44
N ASN A 132 23.42 -15.99 -20.06
CA ASN A 132 23.24 -15.83 -21.50
C ASN A 132 22.23 -16.81 -22.13
N MET A 133 21.22 -17.24 -21.34
CA MET A 133 20.15 -18.11 -21.83
C MET A 133 19.13 -17.34 -22.68
N ILE A 134 18.95 -16.05 -22.39
CA ILE A 134 18.12 -15.12 -23.19
C ILE A 134 18.87 -13.81 -23.39
N THR A 135 18.63 -13.17 -24.55
CA THR A 135 19.22 -11.87 -24.86
C THR A 135 18.25 -10.74 -24.52
N THR A 136 18.76 -9.58 -24.18
CA THR A 136 17.95 -8.39 -23.81
C THR A 136 17.08 -7.88 -24.97
N THR A 137 17.36 -8.29 -26.19
CA THR A 137 16.61 -7.93 -27.40
C THR A 137 15.53 -8.96 -27.75
N SER A 138 15.51 -10.12 -27.10
CA SER A 138 14.52 -11.18 -27.36
C SER A 138 13.12 -10.81 -26.91
N GLY A 139 12.09 -11.37 -27.53
CA GLY A 139 10.69 -11.17 -27.16
C GLY A 139 10.39 -11.71 -25.78
N GLU A 140 11.01 -12.85 -25.41
CA GLU A 140 10.89 -13.46 -24.10
C GLU A 140 11.40 -12.52 -22.99
N TYR A 141 12.56 -11.88 -23.22
CA TYR A 141 13.10 -10.89 -22.31
C TYR A 141 12.13 -9.72 -22.11
N GLN A 142 11.60 -9.19 -23.22
CA GLN A 142 10.68 -8.03 -23.16
C GLN A 142 9.41 -8.36 -22.39
N ILE A 143 8.83 -9.55 -22.60
CA ILE A 143 7.61 -9.98 -21.89
C ILE A 143 7.90 -10.22 -20.40
N LEU A 144 8.97 -10.94 -20.07
CA LEU A 144 9.32 -11.20 -18.67
C LEU A 144 9.70 -9.90 -17.94
N SER A 145 10.40 -8.99 -18.61
CA SER A 145 10.69 -7.66 -18.07
C SER A 145 9.42 -6.87 -17.80
N MET A 146 8.46 -6.88 -18.73
CA MET A 146 7.15 -6.24 -18.55
C MET A 146 6.39 -6.82 -17.35
N ILE A 147 6.34 -8.14 -17.19
CA ILE A 147 5.70 -8.79 -16.03
C ILE A 147 6.37 -8.35 -14.73
N GLY A 148 7.71 -8.33 -14.70
CA GLY A 148 8.46 -7.88 -13.54
C GLY A 148 8.27 -6.40 -13.19
N ASP A 149 7.98 -5.56 -14.20
CA ASP A 149 7.77 -4.11 -14.02
C ASP A 149 6.31 -3.71 -13.85
N LEU A 150 5.37 -4.60 -14.13
CA LEU A 150 3.93 -4.31 -14.21
C LEU A 150 3.42 -3.59 -12.96
N LEU A 151 3.70 -4.12 -11.77
CA LEU A 151 3.26 -3.51 -10.53
C LEU A 151 3.86 -2.12 -10.34
N PHE A 152 5.16 -1.97 -10.59
CA PHE A 152 5.86 -0.70 -10.39
C PHE A 152 5.35 0.37 -11.36
N TYR A 153 5.12 -0.01 -12.61
CA TYR A 153 4.60 0.91 -13.62
C TYR A 153 3.18 1.41 -13.26
N PHE A 154 2.30 0.50 -12.86
CA PHE A 154 0.91 0.77 -12.52
C PHE A 154 0.68 0.92 -11.00
N PHE A 155 1.71 1.24 -10.24
CA PHE A 155 1.63 1.34 -8.79
C PHE A 155 0.50 2.24 -8.28
N PRO A 156 0.20 3.41 -8.90
CA PRO A 156 -0.92 4.24 -8.50
C PRO A 156 -2.27 3.51 -8.54
N PHE A 157 -2.50 2.60 -9.49
CA PHE A 157 -3.76 1.86 -9.58
C PHE A 157 -3.93 0.87 -8.43
N PHE A 158 -2.88 0.11 -8.12
CA PHE A 158 -2.91 -0.86 -7.01
C PHE A 158 -3.12 -0.16 -5.67
N LEU A 159 -2.42 0.96 -5.47
CA LEU A 159 -2.57 1.75 -4.25
C LEU A 159 -3.91 2.47 -4.17
N ALA A 160 -4.49 2.90 -5.29
CA ALA A 160 -5.81 3.52 -5.33
C ALA A 160 -6.88 2.58 -4.76
N VAL A 161 -6.90 1.32 -5.22
CA VAL A 161 -7.86 0.30 -4.72
C VAL A 161 -7.64 0.03 -3.24
N SER A 162 -6.38 -0.19 -2.85
CA SER A 162 -6.04 -0.49 -1.47
C SER A 162 -6.36 0.68 -0.52
N ALA A 163 -6.04 1.91 -0.93
CA ALA A 163 -6.37 3.13 -0.18
C ALA A 163 -7.90 3.34 -0.10
N ALA A 164 -8.65 3.07 -1.19
CA ALA A 164 -10.10 3.17 -1.18
C ALA A 164 -10.74 2.22 -0.17
N LYS A 165 -10.25 0.98 -0.07
CA LYS A 165 -10.66 0.03 0.98
C LYS A 165 -10.31 0.55 2.37
N LYS A 166 -9.10 1.03 2.58
CA LYS A 166 -8.64 1.58 3.88
C LYS A 166 -9.46 2.79 4.31
N PHE A 167 -9.80 3.70 3.38
CA PHE A 167 -10.59 4.91 3.68
C PHE A 167 -12.11 4.71 3.53
N LYS A 168 -12.55 3.47 3.25
CA LYS A 168 -13.98 3.08 3.09
C LYS A 168 -14.70 4.02 2.09
N THR A 169 -14.16 4.08 0.87
CA THR A 169 -14.70 4.90 -0.23
C THR A 169 -14.79 4.08 -1.52
N ASN A 170 -15.30 4.68 -2.60
CA ASN A 170 -15.54 3.99 -3.85
C ASN A 170 -14.23 3.64 -4.59
N GLU A 171 -14.00 2.34 -4.80
CA GLU A 171 -12.78 1.82 -5.43
C GLU A 171 -12.67 2.20 -6.91
N PHE A 172 -13.79 2.23 -7.63
CA PHE A 172 -13.78 2.57 -9.06
C PHE A 172 -13.50 4.06 -9.30
N LEU A 173 -13.97 4.93 -8.43
CA LEU A 173 -13.59 6.34 -8.48
C LEU A 173 -12.12 6.54 -8.16
N ALA A 174 -11.58 5.79 -7.21
CA ALA A 174 -10.15 5.81 -6.91
C ALA A 174 -9.31 5.34 -8.11
N LEU A 175 -9.76 4.27 -8.80
CA LEU A 175 -9.14 3.81 -10.06
C LEU A 175 -9.18 4.87 -11.15
N ALA A 176 -10.31 5.59 -11.30
CA ALA A 176 -10.43 6.66 -12.27
C ALA A 176 -9.45 7.81 -11.99
N LEU A 177 -9.21 8.15 -10.71
CA LEU A 177 -8.20 9.14 -10.31
C LEU A 177 -6.78 8.64 -10.62
N ALA A 178 -6.45 7.39 -10.30
CA ALA A 178 -5.17 6.80 -10.73
C ALA A 178 -5.02 6.86 -12.26
N GLY A 179 -6.12 6.65 -13.01
CA GLY A 179 -6.16 6.82 -14.46
C GLY A 179 -5.88 8.26 -14.90
N ALA A 180 -6.36 9.26 -14.17
CA ALA A 180 -6.08 10.66 -14.46
C ALA A 180 -4.58 11.00 -14.29
N LEU A 181 -3.92 10.51 -13.24
CA LEU A 181 -2.46 10.65 -13.06
C LEU A 181 -1.67 9.98 -14.18
N MET A 182 -2.13 8.82 -14.63
CA MET A 182 -1.44 8.02 -15.66
C MET A 182 -1.96 8.32 -17.07
N TYR A 183 -2.80 9.34 -17.23
CA TYR A 183 -3.39 9.65 -18.52
C TYR A 183 -2.31 10.02 -19.57
N PRO A 184 -2.40 9.51 -20.82
CA PRO A 184 -1.37 9.70 -21.83
C PRO A 184 -0.93 11.15 -22.03
N THR A 185 -1.86 12.10 -22.02
CA THR A 185 -1.54 13.54 -22.14
C THR A 185 -0.58 14.02 -21.04
N ILE A 186 -0.79 13.57 -19.80
CA ILE A 186 0.07 13.94 -18.66
C ILE A 186 1.42 13.23 -18.76
N GLN A 187 1.42 11.94 -19.06
CA GLN A 187 2.65 11.14 -19.15
C GLN A 187 3.53 11.56 -20.34
N ASN A 188 2.93 11.75 -21.50
CA ASN A 188 3.66 12.21 -22.70
C ASN A 188 4.14 13.66 -22.53
N GLY A 189 3.32 14.52 -21.92
CA GLY A 189 3.74 15.87 -21.58
C GLY A 189 4.97 15.89 -20.67
N ALA A 190 5.03 14.98 -19.68
CA ALA A 190 6.19 14.88 -18.80
C ALA A 190 7.46 14.35 -19.52
N ILE A 191 7.30 13.44 -20.49
CA ILE A 191 8.43 12.93 -21.29
C ILE A 191 8.98 13.99 -22.22
N HIS A 192 8.10 14.73 -22.92
CA HIS A 192 8.49 15.71 -23.93
C HIS A 192 8.65 17.14 -23.39
N ALA A 193 8.50 17.36 -22.09
CA ALA A 193 8.60 18.70 -21.49
C ALA A 193 9.94 19.39 -21.75
N ALA A 194 11.04 18.61 -21.78
CA ALA A 194 12.38 19.14 -22.06
C ALA A 194 12.56 19.57 -23.52
N GLU A 195 11.87 18.92 -24.46
CA GLU A 195 11.98 19.19 -25.90
C GLU A 195 11.03 20.32 -26.34
N THR A 196 9.82 20.34 -25.79
CA THR A 196 8.76 21.28 -26.19
C THR A 196 8.77 22.58 -25.40
N GLY A 197 9.43 22.61 -24.23
CA GLY A 197 9.37 23.72 -23.28
C GLY A 197 8.00 23.86 -22.57
N ILE A 198 7.03 22.98 -22.89
CA ILE A 198 5.67 23.02 -22.30
C ILE A 198 5.70 22.09 -21.08
N THR A 199 5.60 22.68 -19.89
CA THR A 199 5.69 21.98 -18.60
C THR A 199 4.34 21.76 -17.91
N SER A 200 3.26 22.34 -18.45
CA SER A 200 1.93 22.25 -17.83
C SER A 200 0.79 22.45 -18.83
N LEU A 201 -0.38 21.88 -18.50
CA LEU A 201 -1.66 22.26 -19.07
C LEU A 201 -2.28 23.38 -18.22
N ARG A 202 -3.12 24.21 -18.83
CA ARG A 202 -3.90 25.21 -18.11
C ARG A 202 -5.35 24.78 -17.97
N PHE A 203 -5.82 24.70 -16.72
CA PHE A 203 -7.23 24.47 -16.41
C PHE A 203 -7.76 25.65 -15.58
N LEU A 204 -8.72 26.40 -16.10
CA LEU A 204 -9.28 27.63 -15.49
C LEU A 204 -8.19 28.64 -15.07
N GLY A 205 -7.11 28.75 -15.85
CA GLY A 205 -5.98 29.65 -15.57
C GLY A 205 -4.91 29.06 -14.64
N LEU A 206 -5.16 27.92 -13.97
CA LEU A 206 -4.23 27.25 -13.07
C LEU A 206 -3.37 26.22 -13.83
N PRO A 207 -2.07 26.10 -13.54
CA PRO A 207 -1.18 25.16 -14.19
C PRO A 207 -1.32 23.76 -13.60
N ALA A 208 -1.74 22.79 -14.41
CA ALA A 208 -1.62 21.37 -14.11
C ALA A 208 -0.27 20.88 -14.66
N LEU A 209 0.71 20.65 -13.76
CA LEU A 209 2.07 20.30 -14.14
C LEU A 209 2.15 18.92 -14.78
N PHE A 210 2.93 18.81 -15.84
CA PHE A 210 3.31 17.53 -16.39
C PHE A 210 4.33 16.85 -15.50
N VAL A 211 3.94 15.77 -14.85
CA VAL A 211 4.78 14.98 -13.96
C VAL A 211 4.67 13.51 -14.32
N ASN A 212 5.78 12.81 -14.30
CA ASN A 212 5.77 11.36 -14.44
C ASN A 212 5.32 10.72 -13.12
N TYR A 213 4.07 10.27 -13.10
CA TYR A 213 3.49 9.63 -11.92
C TYR A 213 3.68 8.11 -11.86
N LYS A 214 4.41 7.52 -12.82
CA LYS A 214 4.78 6.10 -12.77
C LYS A 214 5.54 5.82 -11.47
N SER A 215 5.23 4.72 -10.84
CA SER A 215 5.87 4.30 -9.58
C SER A 215 5.71 5.26 -8.40
N THR A 216 4.85 6.27 -8.49
CA THR A 216 4.60 7.20 -7.38
C THR A 216 3.58 6.65 -6.39
N ILE A 217 3.75 6.99 -5.13
CA ILE A 217 3.00 6.45 -4.00
C ILE A 217 2.17 7.53 -3.31
N ILE A 218 2.84 8.62 -2.95
CA ILE A 218 2.27 9.66 -2.09
C ILE A 218 1.09 10.38 -2.75
N PRO A 219 1.16 10.80 -4.04
CA PRO A 219 0.07 11.52 -4.67
C PRO A 219 -1.26 10.76 -4.60
N ILE A 220 -1.28 9.50 -5.02
CA ILE A 220 -2.53 8.73 -5.09
C ILE A 220 -3.14 8.45 -3.72
N ILE A 221 -2.32 8.18 -2.69
CA ILE A 221 -2.83 7.96 -1.32
C ILE A 221 -3.51 9.22 -0.80
N ILE A 222 -2.89 10.39 -0.98
CA ILE A 222 -3.47 11.68 -0.56
C ILE A 222 -4.74 11.97 -1.35
N THR A 223 -4.74 11.72 -2.67
CA THR A 223 -5.91 11.91 -3.53
C THR A 223 -7.09 11.06 -3.06
N VAL A 224 -6.88 9.76 -2.82
CA VAL A 224 -7.96 8.87 -2.39
C VAL A 224 -8.44 9.21 -0.97
N TRP A 225 -7.54 9.63 -0.09
CA TRP A 225 -7.90 10.14 1.23
C TRP A 225 -8.81 11.37 1.12
N MET A 226 -8.44 12.38 0.33
CA MET A 226 -9.27 13.57 0.09
C MET A 226 -10.57 13.22 -0.62
N MET A 227 -10.53 12.34 -1.62
CA MET A 227 -11.72 11.84 -2.31
C MET A 227 -12.72 11.24 -1.33
N SER A 228 -12.25 10.53 -0.29
CA SER A 228 -13.14 9.92 0.70
C SER A 228 -14.03 10.94 1.44
N TYR A 229 -13.54 12.15 1.66
CA TYR A 229 -14.33 13.25 2.24
C TYR A 229 -15.27 13.88 1.22
N VAL A 230 -14.76 14.19 0.02
CA VAL A 230 -15.55 14.77 -1.06
C VAL A 230 -16.71 13.84 -1.44
N TYR A 231 -16.42 12.54 -1.60
CA TYR A 231 -17.43 11.54 -1.92
C TYR A 231 -18.53 11.48 -0.86
N ARG A 232 -18.17 11.42 0.43
CA ARG A 232 -19.15 11.39 1.53
C ARG A 232 -20.00 12.65 1.58
N TYR A 233 -19.41 13.81 1.34
CA TYR A 233 -20.12 15.09 1.31
C TYR A 233 -21.08 15.16 0.14
N VAL A 234 -20.61 14.91 -1.08
CA VAL A 234 -21.42 14.92 -2.30
C VAL A 234 -22.56 13.89 -2.22
N ASN A 235 -22.26 12.68 -1.72
CA ASN A 235 -23.26 11.61 -1.57
C ASN A 235 -24.39 11.97 -0.59
N LYS A 236 -24.14 12.85 0.39
CA LYS A 236 -25.17 13.36 1.30
C LYS A 236 -26.01 14.47 0.69
N LEU A 237 -25.43 15.24 -0.25
CA LEU A 237 -26.09 16.39 -0.86
C LEU A 237 -27.06 16.00 -1.96
N ILE A 238 -26.80 14.89 -2.66
CA ILE A 238 -27.55 14.46 -3.84
C ILE A 238 -28.69 13.53 -3.41
N PRO A 239 -29.94 13.76 -3.88
CA PRO A 239 -31.06 12.85 -3.66
C PRO A 239 -30.80 11.46 -4.24
N ASP A 240 -31.33 10.40 -3.61
CA ASP A 240 -31.05 9.00 -3.95
C ASP A 240 -31.27 8.66 -5.41
N THR A 241 -32.33 9.19 -6.03
CA THR A 241 -32.66 8.99 -7.42
C THR A 241 -31.55 9.40 -8.40
N PHE A 242 -30.76 10.40 -8.04
CA PHE A 242 -29.73 10.99 -8.89
C PHE A 242 -28.30 10.61 -8.49
N LYS A 243 -28.11 9.91 -7.37
CA LYS A 243 -26.78 9.58 -6.83
C LYS A 243 -25.90 8.84 -7.82
N VAL A 244 -26.45 7.85 -8.51
CA VAL A 244 -25.69 6.99 -9.44
C VAL A 244 -25.04 7.80 -10.56
N LEU A 245 -25.69 8.87 -11.03
CA LEU A 245 -25.21 9.71 -12.13
C LEU A 245 -24.37 10.88 -11.65
N PHE A 246 -24.89 11.67 -10.69
CA PHE A 246 -24.28 12.95 -10.34
C PHE A 246 -23.13 12.82 -9.31
N VAL A 247 -23.16 11.82 -8.42
CA VAL A 247 -22.08 11.66 -7.43
C VAL A 247 -20.73 11.38 -8.09
N PRO A 248 -20.60 10.37 -8.98
CA PRO A 248 -19.35 10.13 -9.69
C PRO A 248 -18.91 11.33 -10.52
N MET A 249 -19.82 11.94 -11.26
CA MET A 249 -19.53 13.08 -12.10
C MET A 249 -18.95 14.25 -11.30
N ILE A 250 -19.59 14.65 -10.21
CA ILE A 250 -19.17 15.79 -9.39
C ILE A 250 -17.84 15.47 -8.69
N VAL A 251 -17.69 14.25 -8.15
CA VAL A 251 -16.45 13.82 -7.47
C VAL A 251 -15.28 13.87 -8.46
N LEU A 252 -15.41 13.34 -9.67
CA LEU A 252 -14.34 13.36 -10.66
C LEU A 252 -14.06 14.80 -11.13
N PHE A 253 -15.10 15.61 -11.35
CA PHE A 253 -14.93 17.00 -11.79
C PHE A 253 -14.15 17.85 -10.76
N ILE A 254 -14.32 17.59 -9.47
CA ILE A 254 -13.59 18.27 -8.40
C ILE A 254 -12.21 17.65 -8.21
N MET A 255 -12.13 16.32 -8.12
CA MET A 255 -10.91 15.64 -7.68
C MET A 255 -9.83 15.56 -8.76
N VAL A 256 -10.18 15.40 -10.05
CA VAL A 256 -9.16 15.34 -11.11
C VAL A 256 -8.36 16.63 -11.25
N PRO A 257 -8.99 17.83 -11.34
CA PRO A 257 -8.24 19.08 -11.33
C PRO A 257 -7.44 19.29 -10.03
N LEU A 258 -8.02 18.98 -8.87
CA LEU A 258 -7.36 19.11 -7.57
C LEU A 258 -6.12 18.20 -7.49
N GLU A 259 -6.24 16.99 -7.99
CA GLU A 259 -5.16 16.03 -8.06
C GLU A 259 -4.01 16.50 -8.95
N LEU A 260 -4.31 16.93 -10.17
CA LEU A 260 -3.29 17.32 -11.13
C LEU A 260 -2.62 18.67 -10.83
N ILE A 261 -3.37 19.61 -10.24
CA ILE A 261 -2.89 20.97 -9.98
C ILE A 261 -2.19 21.07 -8.63
N VAL A 262 -2.70 20.38 -7.61
CA VAL A 262 -2.24 20.55 -6.20
C VAL A 262 -1.57 19.30 -5.66
N ILE A 263 -2.32 18.19 -5.61
CA ILE A 263 -1.88 17.00 -4.86
C ILE A 263 -0.71 16.30 -5.56
N GLY A 264 -0.79 16.15 -6.87
CA GLY A 264 0.23 15.47 -7.66
C GLY A 264 1.60 16.17 -7.56
N PRO A 265 1.71 17.47 -7.89
CA PRO A 265 2.94 18.21 -7.71
C PRO A 265 3.45 18.20 -6.26
N PHE A 266 2.56 18.41 -5.28
CA PHE A 266 2.93 18.40 -3.87
C PHE A 266 3.52 17.04 -3.44
N GLY A 267 2.87 15.94 -3.78
CA GLY A 267 3.37 14.59 -3.48
C GLY A 267 4.72 14.30 -4.17
N THR A 268 4.90 14.79 -5.39
CA THR A 268 6.16 14.68 -6.13
C THR A 268 7.29 15.48 -5.47
N TYR A 269 7.01 16.69 -5.01
CA TYR A 269 8.01 17.49 -4.28
C TYR A 269 8.43 16.85 -2.95
N ILE A 270 7.50 16.25 -2.21
CA ILE A 270 7.82 15.45 -1.02
C ILE A 270 8.75 14.29 -1.39
N GLY A 271 8.41 13.53 -2.44
CA GLY A 271 9.23 12.42 -2.92
C GLY A 271 10.65 12.86 -3.31
N LYS A 272 10.77 13.96 -4.07
CA LYS A 272 12.07 14.56 -4.44
C LYS A 272 12.85 15.03 -3.20
N GLY A 273 12.18 15.61 -2.21
CA GLY A 273 12.81 16.02 -0.97
C GLY A 273 13.42 14.87 -0.18
N VAL A 274 12.68 13.73 -0.10
CA VAL A 274 13.19 12.50 0.52
C VAL A 274 14.38 11.95 -0.26
N ALA A 275 14.29 11.90 -1.59
CA ALA A 275 15.39 11.45 -2.44
C ALA A 275 16.64 12.34 -2.27
N ALA A 276 16.48 13.66 -2.29
CA ALA A 276 17.56 14.61 -2.08
C ALA A 276 18.22 14.46 -0.70
N PHE A 277 17.42 14.23 0.35
CA PHE A 277 17.93 13.98 1.69
C PHE A 277 18.79 12.71 1.76
N VAL A 278 18.34 11.63 1.13
CA VAL A 278 19.09 10.36 1.06
C VAL A 278 20.40 10.56 0.29
N THR A 279 20.35 11.19 -0.89
CA THR A 279 21.55 11.50 -1.69
C THR A 279 22.55 12.39 -0.93
N TRP A 280 22.05 13.39 -0.20
CA TRP A 280 22.89 14.23 0.63
C TRP A 280 23.60 13.44 1.74
N LEU A 281 22.89 12.51 2.40
CA LEU A 281 23.50 11.63 3.42
C LEU A 281 24.65 10.79 2.85
N TYR A 282 24.49 10.26 1.63
CA TYR A 282 25.57 9.52 0.96
C TYR A 282 26.73 10.42 0.53
N GLY A 283 26.45 11.67 0.17
CA GLY A 283 27.48 12.65 -0.24
C GLY A 283 28.39 13.15 0.88
N ILE A 284 27.98 13.03 2.16
CA ILE A 284 28.82 13.43 3.31
C ILE A 284 30.00 12.47 3.47
N ASN A 285 29.73 11.18 3.49
CA ASN A 285 30.73 10.12 3.56
C ASN A 285 30.02 8.80 3.17
N GLY A 286 30.53 8.11 2.15
CA GLY A 286 29.89 6.89 1.65
C GLY A 286 29.69 5.81 2.73
N VAL A 287 30.66 5.65 3.64
CA VAL A 287 30.55 4.68 4.75
C VAL A 287 29.49 5.11 5.77
N LEU A 288 29.49 6.38 6.13
CA LEU A 288 28.53 6.96 7.09
C LEU A 288 27.12 7.00 6.50
N GLY A 289 27.00 7.33 5.23
CA GLY A 289 25.75 7.28 4.48
C GLY A 289 25.18 5.85 4.41
N ALA A 290 26.02 4.86 4.09
CA ALA A 290 25.61 3.45 4.07
C ALA A 290 25.21 2.95 5.47
N PHE A 291 25.90 3.33 6.53
CA PHE A 291 25.56 2.99 7.91
C PHE A 291 24.22 3.61 8.33
N LEU A 292 24.04 4.91 8.10
CA LEU A 292 22.78 5.60 8.41
C LEU A 292 21.63 5.03 7.59
N PHE A 293 21.83 4.82 6.29
CA PHE A 293 20.82 4.23 5.42
C PHE A 293 20.45 2.81 5.88
N GLY A 294 21.44 1.96 6.20
CA GLY A 294 21.20 0.63 6.75
C GLY A 294 20.43 0.65 8.06
N THR A 295 20.75 1.59 8.95
CA THR A 295 20.08 1.79 10.23
C THR A 295 18.64 2.27 10.06
N PHE A 296 18.37 3.20 9.14
CA PHE A 296 17.04 3.73 8.88
C PHE A 296 16.22 2.88 7.90
N ARG A 297 16.84 1.97 7.17
CA ARG A 297 16.16 1.08 6.21
C ARG A 297 14.98 0.31 6.80
N PRO A 298 15.03 -0.25 8.01
CA PRO A 298 13.86 -0.88 8.63
C PRO A 298 12.71 0.10 8.86
N LEU A 299 13.00 1.34 9.23
CA LEU A 299 11.99 2.40 9.35
C LEU A 299 11.37 2.75 7.99
N LEU A 300 12.19 2.87 6.95
CA LEU A 300 11.74 3.14 5.59
C LEU A 300 10.92 1.97 5.03
N ILE A 301 11.23 0.74 5.41
CA ILE A 301 10.44 -0.45 5.07
C ILE A 301 9.06 -0.38 5.76
N ILE A 302 9.01 -0.04 7.04
CA ILE A 302 7.77 0.13 7.80
C ILE A 302 6.91 1.27 7.22
N LEU A 303 7.55 2.34 6.74
CA LEU A 303 6.91 3.47 6.08
C LEU A 303 6.47 3.15 4.63
N GLY A 304 6.81 1.97 4.10
CA GLY A 304 6.55 1.61 2.70
C GLY A 304 7.41 2.37 1.69
N MET A 305 8.38 3.17 2.15
CA MET A 305 9.19 4.05 1.30
C MET A 305 10.44 3.38 0.71
N HIS A 306 10.74 2.13 1.10
CA HIS A 306 11.92 1.41 0.63
C HIS A 306 11.95 1.19 -0.90
N TYR A 307 10.79 1.24 -1.55
CA TYR A 307 10.71 1.15 -3.02
C TYR A 307 11.03 2.47 -3.73
N ALA A 308 10.74 3.60 -3.11
CA ALA A 308 11.16 4.90 -3.64
C ALA A 308 12.70 5.04 -3.66
N ILE A 309 13.37 4.26 -2.82
CA ILE A 309 14.83 4.28 -2.66
C ILE A 309 15.53 3.25 -3.55
N THR A 310 14.81 2.25 -4.05
CA THR A 310 15.40 1.23 -4.95
C THR A 310 16.04 1.84 -6.21
N PRO A 311 15.45 2.81 -6.92
CA PRO A 311 16.10 3.50 -8.04
C PRO A 311 17.36 4.26 -7.61
N ILE A 312 17.34 4.87 -6.43
CA ILE A 312 18.49 5.60 -5.88
C ILE A 312 19.63 4.64 -5.56
N ASN A 313 19.33 3.49 -4.96
CA ASN A 313 20.33 2.46 -4.70
C ASN A 313 20.97 1.94 -6.00
N THR A 314 20.16 1.70 -7.03
CA THR A 314 20.67 1.24 -8.33
C THR A 314 21.56 2.30 -8.99
N GLN A 315 21.20 3.57 -8.86
CA GLN A 315 22.00 4.67 -9.39
C GLN A 315 23.31 4.84 -8.59
N LEU A 316 23.25 4.76 -7.25
CA LEU A 316 24.44 4.83 -6.39
C LEU A 316 25.40 3.67 -6.61
N ILE A 317 24.90 2.45 -6.82
CA ILE A 317 25.73 1.30 -7.19
C ILE A 317 26.38 1.51 -8.58
N ALA A 318 25.67 2.14 -9.52
CA ALA A 318 26.19 2.42 -10.84
C ALA A 318 27.26 3.54 -10.82
N GLU A 319 27.14 4.51 -9.92
CA GLU A 319 28.06 5.65 -9.81
C GLU A 319 29.29 5.39 -8.91
N TYR A 320 29.14 4.58 -7.86
CA TYR A 320 30.18 4.37 -6.84
C TYR A 320 30.67 2.92 -6.74
N GLY A 321 30.13 1.97 -7.51
CA GLY A 321 30.54 0.56 -7.58
C GLY A 321 30.10 -0.23 -6.40
#